data_fc641797f609f8feadf87e632aeb3009
#
_entry.id   fc641797f609f8feadf87e632aeb3009
#
_cell.length_a   1.000
_cell.length_b   1.000
_cell.length_c   1.000
_cell.angle_alpha   90.00
_cell.angle_beta   90.00
_cell.angle_gamma   90.00
#
_symmetry.space_group_name_H-M   'P 1'
#
loop_
_entity.id
_entity.type
_entity.pdbx_description
1 polymer ?
#
loop_
_entity_poly.entity_id
_entity_poly.type
_entity_poly.pdbx_seq_one_letter_code
_entity_poly.pdbx_strand_id
1 'polypeptide(L)'
;MFNKEKKYTDNLGKTNRIVEGTKIQGNIESVADFRLDGQLIGNFTSKGKLVLGPAGVITGDVNCKNADVEGTITGKILIQELLTIKTTAKISGEVKTAKLSVEPGAAFNATCAMGNPTNFKSEEKKQ
;
A
#
# COMPACT_ATOMS: atom_id res chain seq x y z
N MET A 1 -33.83 -3.05 3.68
CA MET A 1 -33.37 -3.35 3.79
C MET A 1 -32.39 -3.69 3.77
N PHE A 2 -31.94 -3.56 3.79
CA PHE A 2 -31.09 -3.94 3.60
C PHE A 2 -30.40 -4.59 4.39
N ASN A 3 -29.64 -5.25 4.29
CA ASN A 3 -29.14 -6.11 5.18
C ASN A 3 -27.68 -6.00 5.34
N LYS A 4 -27.10 -6.44 6.49
CA LYS A 4 -25.73 -6.30 6.77
C LYS A 4 -24.82 -7.08 5.90
N GLU A 5 -25.25 -8.20 5.48
CA GLU A 5 -24.49 -8.99 4.57
C GLU A 5 -24.30 -8.30 3.26
N LYS A 6 -25.34 -7.62 2.85
CA LYS A 6 -25.27 -6.90 1.65
C LYS A 6 -24.31 -5.77 1.71
N LYS A 7 -24.21 -5.13 2.85
CA LYS A 7 -23.29 -4.07 3.04
C LYS A 7 -21.86 -4.53 2.84
N TYR A 8 -21.52 -5.68 3.38
CA TYR A 8 -20.20 -6.20 3.22
C TYR A 8 -19.93 -6.54 1.76
N THR A 9 -20.91 -7.11 1.11
CA THR A 9 -20.82 -7.44 -0.30
C THR A 9 -20.69 -6.19 -1.14
N ASP A 10 -21.33 -5.12 -0.74
CA ASP A 10 -21.28 -3.88 -1.50
C ASP A 10 -19.90 -3.27 -1.53
N ASN A 11 -19.01 -3.64 -0.63
CA ASN A 11 -17.66 -3.13 -0.65
C ASN A 11 -16.79 -3.86 -1.65
N LEU A 12 -17.23 -5.01 -2.12
CA LEU A 12 -16.48 -5.72 -3.14
C LEU A 12 -16.61 -4.97 -4.45
N GLY A 13 -15.53 -4.70 -5.08
CA GLY A 13 -15.53 -3.99 -6.33
C GLY A 13 -15.68 -2.49 -6.21
N LYS A 14 -15.84 -1.99 -5.00
CA LYS A 14 -15.88 -0.56 -4.79
C LYS A 14 -14.50 -0.07 -4.44
N THR A 15 -14.18 1.12 -4.88
CA THR A 15 -12.87 1.69 -4.69
C THR A 15 -12.99 3.12 -4.23
N ASN A 16 -12.31 3.44 -3.15
CA ASN A 16 -12.18 4.82 -2.73
C ASN A 16 -11.15 5.49 -3.62
N ARG A 17 -11.37 6.74 -3.96
CA ARG A 17 -10.44 7.47 -4.80
C ARG A 17 -10.13 8.82 -4.21
N ILE A 18 -8.84 9.15 -4.18
CA ILE A 18 -8.39 10.48 -3.80
C ILE A 18 -7.66 11.03 -5.02
N VAL A 19 -8.25 12.05 -5.63
CA VAL A 19 -7.72 12.54 -6.90
C VAL A 19 -6.47 13.38 -6.71
N GLU A 20 -5.74 13.54 -7.79
CA GLU A 20 -4.53 14.34 -7.81
C GLU A 20 -4.85 15.76 -7.35
N GLY A 21 -3.92 16.35 -6.59
CA GLY A 21 -4.13 17.68 -6.05
C GLY A 21 -4.73 17.70 -4.65
N THR A 22 -5.16 16.55 -4.15
CA THR A 22 -5.74 16.47 -2.82
C THR A 22 -4.66 16.06 -1.83
N LYS A 23 -4.62 16.70 -0.69
CA LYS A 23 -3.66 16.41 0.35
C LYS A 23 -4.41 16.01 1.61
N ILE A 24 -4.02 14.89 2.19
CA ILE A 24 -4.63 14.40 3.42
C ILE A 24 -3.53 14.29 4.47
N GLN A 25 -3.79 14.81 5.64
CA GLN A 25 -2.91 14.66 6.79
C GLN A 25 -3.67 13.88 7.85
N GLY A 26 -3.10 12.79 8.29
CA GLY A 26 -3.73 11.94 9.28
C GLY A 26 -3.76 10.51 8.80
N ASN A 27 -4.54 9.68 9.47
CA ASN A 27 -4.56 8.26 9.18
C ASN A 27 -5.81 7.89 8.39
N ILE A 28 -5.64 6.95 7.49
CA ILE A 28 -6.75 6.43 6.69
C ILE A 28 -6.90 4.95 7.01
N GLU A 29 -8.13 4.52 7.26
CA GLU A 29 -8.45 3.11 7.41
C GLU A 29 -9.58 2.77 6.48
N SER A 30 -9.48 1.64 5.80
CA SER A 30 -10.51 1.23 4.87
C SER A 30 -10.59 -0.29 4.83
N VAL A 31 -11.77 -0.83 4.51
CA VAL A 31 -11.89 -2.25 4.25
C VAL A 31 -12.01 -2.51 2.75
N ALA A 32 -12.23 -1.47 1.96
CA ALA A 32 -12.38 -1.58 0.52
C ALA A 32 -11.07 -1.25 -0.17
N ASP A 33 -11.03 -1.48 -1.46
CA ASP A 33 -9.88 -1.09 -2.26
C ASP A 33 -9.78 0.42 -2.30
N PHE A 34 -8.57 0.90 -2.58
CA PHE A 34 -8.28 2.33 -2.46
C PHE A 34 -7.33 2.74 -3.57
N ARG A 35 -7.68 3.81 -4.27
CA ARG A 35 -6.76 4.40 -5.24
C ARG A 35 -6.40 5.80 -4.80
N LEU A 36 -5.12 6.07 -4.67
CA LEU A 36 -4.62 7.36 -4.22
C LEU A 36 -3.77 7.97 -5.32
N ASP A 37 -4.24 9.09 -5.86
CA ASP A 37 -3.46 9.86 -6.82
C ASP A 37 -3.02 11.18 -6.20
N GLY A 38 -3.45 11.48 -4.99
CA GLY A 38 -3.05 12.67 -4.28
C GLY A 38 -1.94 12.38 -3.27
N GLN A 39 -1.91 13.15 -2.21
CA GLN A 39 -0.85 13.05 -1.21
C GLN A 39 -1.41 12.67 0.13
N LEU A 40 -0.73 11.75 0.81
CA LEU A 40 -1.08 11.37 2.17
C LEU A 40 0.15 11.54 3.06
N ILE A 41 -0.02 12.29 4.13
CA ILE A 41 0.99 12.40 5.17
C ILE A 41 0.38 11.77 6.40
N GLY A 42 0.78 10.53 6.70
CA GLY A 42 0.21 9.77 7.80
C GLY A 42 0.21 8.31 7.43
N ASN A 43 -0.59 7.53 8.16
CA ASN A 43 -0.60 6.09 7.98
C ASN A 43 -1.79 5.63 7.17
N PHE A 44 -1.59 4.62 6.37
CA PHE A 44 -2.64 4.03 5.56
C PHE A 44 -2.80 2.56 5.92
N THR A 45 -4.02 2.16 6.27
CA THR A 45 -4.32 0.78 6.61
C THR A 45 -5.56 0.36 5.85
N SER A 46 -5.49 -0.76 5.15
CA SER A 46 -6.65 -1.28 4.44
C SER A 46 -6.60 -2.80 4.44
N LYS A 47 -7.79 -3.41 4.41
CA LYS A 47 -7.88 -4.84 4.24
C LYS A 47 -7.98 -5.22 2.77
N GLY A 48 -7.99 -4.24 1.90
CA GLY A 48 -8.06 -4.46 0.47
C GLY A 48 -6.77 -4.10 -0.21
N LYS A 49 -6.89 -3.66 -1.45
CA LYS A 49 -5.75 -3.35 -2.29
C LYS A 49 -5.56 -1.84 -2.38
N LEU A 50 -4.31 -1.41 -2.33
CA LEU A 50 -3.95 -0.02 -2.56
C LEU A 50 -3.36 0.12 -3.95
N VAL A 51 -3.85 1.07 -4.73
CA VAL A 51 -3.21 1.47 -5.97
C VAL A 51 -2.74 2.90 -5.78
N LEU A 52 -1.43 3.10 -5.83
CA LEU A 52 -0.87 4.44 -5.72
C LEU A 52 -0.49 4.87 -7.13
N GLY A 53 -1.21 5.86 -7.66
CA GLY A 53 -0.97 6.31 -9.02
C GLY A 53 0.34 7.07 -9.17
N PRO A 54 0.73 7.40 -10.40
CA PRO A 54 2.04 8.04 -10.62
C PRO A 54 2.23 9.37 -9.90
N ALA A 55 1.15 10.09 -9.70
CA ALA A 55 1.22 11.36 -8.98
C ALA A 55 1.04 11.19 -7.48
N GLY A 56 0.74 9.99 -7.02
CA GLY A 56 0.48 9.75 -5.61
C GLY A 56 1.75 9.79 -4.78
N VAL A 57 1.61 10.27 -3.56
CA VAL A 57 2.74 10.34 -2.63
C VAL A 57 2.23 9.96 -1.25
N ILE A 58 2.91 9.02 -0.61
CA ILE A 58 2.61 8.67 0.76
C ILE A 58 3.87 8.86 1.59
N THR A 59 3.75 9.63 2.66
CA THR A 59 4.81 9.77 3.64
C THR A 59 4.26 9.23 4.94
N GLY A 60 4.72 8.06 5.33
CA GLY A 60 4.23 7.37 6.51
C GLY A 60 4.20 5.87 6.28
N ASP A 61 3.41 5.18 7.08
CA ASP A 61 3.37 3.72 7.04
C ASP A 61 2.18 3.22 6.23
N VAL A 62 2.40 2.17 5.47
CA VAL A 62 1.35 1.55 4.65
C VAL A 62 1.20 0.10 5.08
N ASN A 63 -0.04 -0.31 5.33
CA ASN A 63 -0.34 -1.67 5.73
C ASN A 63 -1.61 -2.10 5.00
N CYS A 64 -1.48 -3.01 4.05
CA CYS A 64 -2.64 -3.49 3.33
C CYS A 64 -2.38 -4.89 2.78
N LYS A 65 -3.38 -5.43 2.12
CA LYS A 65 -3.29 -6.80 1.64
C LYS A 65 -2.44 -6.90 0.37
N ASN A 66 -2.72 -6.06 -0.59
CA ASN A 66 -1.98 -5.99 -1.84
C ASN A 66 -1.75 -4.54 -2.21
N ALA A 67 -0.72 -4.27 -2.96
CA ALA A 67 -0.47 -2.91 -3.40
C ALA A 67 0.18 -2.88 -4.77
N ASP A 68 -0.28 -1.95 -5.60
CA ASP A 68 0.37 -1.62 -6.86
C ASP A 68 0.86 -0.19 -6.71
N VAL A 69 2.15 0.02 -6.86
CA VAL A 69 2.74 1.32 -6.60
C VAL A 69 3.34 1.88 -7.89
N GLU A 70 2.82 3.02 -8.32
CA GLU A 70 3.38 3.77 -9.43
C GLU A 70 3.92 5.12 -8.98
N GLY A 71 3.64 5.50 -7.74
CA GLY A 71 4.05 6.77 -7.19
C GLY A 71 5.17 6.64 -6.19
N THR A 72 5.20 7.54 -5.23
CA THR A 72 6.28 7.64 -4.27
C THR A 72 5.80 7.26 -2.88
N ILE A 73 6.54 6.40 -2.21
CA ILE A 73 6.24 6.06 -0.82
C ILE A 73 7.53 6.19 -0.01
N THR A 74 7.45 6.91 1.09
CA THR A 74 8.56 7.04 2.03
C THR A 74 8.06 6.59 3.39
N GLY A 75 8.61 5.51 3.92
CA GLY A 75 8.22 5.00 5.23
C GLY A 75 8.27 3.49 5.26
N LYS A 76 7.43 2.90 6.11
CA LYS A 76 7.40 1.45 6.25
C LYS A 76 6.20 0.91 5.50
N ILE A 77 6.45 -0.11 4.71
CA ILE A 77 5.41 -0.71 3.88
C ILE A 77 5.27 -2.17 4.29
N LEU A 78 4.07 -2.53 4.75
CA LEU A 78 3.76 -3.89 5.14
C LEU A 78 2.62 -4.39 4.28
N ILE A 79 2.92 -5.34 3.40
CA ILE A 79 1.94 -5.88 2.47
C ILE A 79 1.76 -7.35 2.75
N GLN A 80 0.53 -7.76 2.98
CA GLN A 80 0.24 -9.13 3.40
C GLN A 80 0.53 -10.15 2.30
N GLU A 81 0.23 -9.81 1.07
CA GLU A 81 0.37 -10.75 -0.04
C GLU A 81 1.36 -10.28 -1.09
N LEU A 82 0.97 -9.40 -1.97
CA LEU A 82 1.81 -9.03 -3.11
C LEU A 82 1.98 -7.53 -3.21
N LEU A 83 3.23 -7.10 -3.26
CA LEU A 83 3.58 -5.72 -3.53
C LEU A 83 4.15 -5.66 -4.95
N THR A 84 3.51 -4.88 -5.82
CA THR A 84 3.97 -4.69 -7.18
C THR A 84 4.48 -3.27 -7.33
N ILE A 85 5.74 -3.15 -7.69
CA ILE A 85 6.38 -1.85 -7.85
C ILE A 85 6.58 -1.61 -9.33
N LYS A 86 5.86 -0.62 -9.85
CA LYS A 86 5.85 -0.35 -11.28
C LYS A 86 7.00 0.55 -11.67
N THR A 87 7.18 0.71 -12.97
CA THR A 87 8.32 1.43 -13.53
C THR A 87 8.53 2.83 -12.97
N THR A 88 7.44 3.56 -12.70
CA THR A 88 7.54 4.94 -12.24
C THR A 88 7.59 5.07 -10.73
N ALA A 89 7.58 3.97 -10.01
CA ALA A 89 7.53 4.01 -8.56
C ALA A 89 8.86 4.42 -7.94
N LYS A 90 8.77 5.07 -6.80
CA LYS A 90 9.94 5.43 -6.00
C LYS A 90 9.65 5.04 -4.57
N ILE A 91 10.42 4.11 -4.05
CA ILE A 91 10.22 3.57 -2.71
C ILE A 91 11.44 3.87 -1.87
N SER A 92 11.24 4.43 -0.69
CA SER A 92 12.31 4.66 0.28
C SER A 92 11.85 4.21 1.64
N GLY A 93 12.68 3.43 2.35
CA GLY A 93 12.36 3.01 3.71
C GLY A 93 12.48 1.52 3.89
N GLU A 94 11.46 0.91 4.48
CA GLU A 94 11.45 -0.52 4.76
C GLU A 94 10.24 -1.16 4.14
N VAL A 95 10.45 -2.35 3.58
CA VAL A 95 9.36 -3.09 2.94
C VAL A 95 9.32 -4.49 3.52
N LYS A 96 8.12 -4.94 3.89
CA LYS A 96 7.88 -6.30 4.32
C LYS A 96 6.68 -6.81 3.55
N THR A 97 6.87 -7.88 2.81
CA THR A 97 5.80 -8.42 1.98
C THR A 97 6.04 -9.90 1.74
N ALA A 98 4.96 -10.66 1.56
CA ALA A 98 5.10 -12.07 1.24
C ALA A 98 5.67 -12.26 -0.16
N LYS A 99 5.24 -11.45 -1.11
CA LYS A 99 5.72 -11.54 -2.49
C LYS A 99 6.00 -10.15 -3.02
N LEU A 100 7.02 -10.05 -3.84
CA LEU A 100 7.45 -8.77 -4.38
C LEU A 100 7.67 -8.89 -5.88
N SER A 101 7.13 -7.94 -6.63
CA SER A 101 7.36 -7.82 -8.06
C SER A 101 7.84 -6.41 -8.35
N VAL A 102 8.99 -6.28 -8.97
CA VAL A 102 9.57 -4.97 -9.27
C VAL A 102 9.81 -4.88 -10.76
N GLU A 103 9.24 -3.88 -11.39
CA GLU A 103 9.46 -3.67 -12.82
C GLU A 103 10.75 -2.91 -13.07
N PRO A 104 11.37 -3.12 -14.21
CA PRO A 104 12.58 -2.38 -14.56
C PRO A 104 12.29 -0.88 -14.58
N GLY A 105 13.24 -0.11 -14.11
CA GLY A 105 13.10 1.35 -14.08
C GLY A 105 12.62 1.91 -12.77
N ALA A 106 12.09 1.08 -11.90
CA ALA A 106 11.62 1.56 -10.61
C ALA A 106 12.80 1.93 -9.71
N ALA A 107 12.60 2.96 -8.89
CA ALA A 107 13.61 3.37 -7.93
C ALA A 107 13.26 2.74 -6.59
N PHE A 108 14.07 1.80 -6.16
CA PHE A 108 13.79 1.04 -4.95
C PHE A 108 14.96 1.17 -3.99
N ASN A 109 14.88 2.14 -3.09
CA ASN A 109 15.89 2.40 -2.08
C ASN A 109 15.37 2.01 -0.72
N ALA A 110 15.25 0.71 -0.49
CA ALA A 110 14.62 0.25 0.73
C ALA A 110 15.21 -1.09 1.14
N THR A 111 15.13 -1.38 2.43
CA THR A 111 15.41 -2.73 2.88
C THR A 111 14.13 -3.53 2.68
N CYS A 112 14.28 -4.77 2.32
CA CYS A 112 13.12 -5.59 2.03
C CYS A 112 13.22 -6.92 2.75
N ALA A 113 12.21 -7.26 3.53
CA ALA A 113 12.08 -8.57 4.14
C ALA A 113 10.93 -9.27 3.47
N MET A 114 11.16 -10.50 3.04
CA MET A 114 10.16 -11.27 2.34
C MET A 114 9.63 -12.36 3.24
N GLY A 115 8.39 -12.75 3.01
CA GLY A 115 7.78 -13.84 3.72
C GLY A 115 6.52 -13.41 4.43
N ASN A 116 5.98 -14.32 5.23
CA ASN A 116 4.76 -14.04 5.96
C ASN A 116 5.03 -12.93 6.98
N PRO A 117 4.19 -11.91 7.04
CA PRO A 117 4.41 -10.80 7.98
C PRO A 117 4.61 -11.23 9.43
N THR A 118 4.05 -12.36 9.83
CA THR A 118 4.19 -12.79 11.19
C THR A 118 5.58 -13.30 11.51
N ASN A 119 6.40 -13.53 10.49
CA ASN A 119 7.74 -14.05 10.67
C ASN A 119 8.83 -13.02 10.45
N PHE A 120 8.47 -11.78 10.31
CA PHE A 120 9.45 -10.76 9.95
C PHE A 120 10.53 -10.56 10.99
N LYS A 121 10.26 -10.85 12.21
CA LYS A 121 11.26 -10.71 13.24
C LYS A 121 12.49 -11.50 12.94
N SER A 122 12.32 -12.73 12.56
CA SER A 122 13.47 -13.56 12.25
C SER A 122 14.12 -13.09 10.97
N GLU A 123 13.33 -12.68 10.02
CA GLU A 123 13.88 -12.24 8.76
C GLU A 123 14.79 -11.06 8.94
N GLU A 124 14.39 -10.13 9.74
CA GLU A 124 15.18 -8.95 9.94
C GLU A 124 16.52 -9.24 10.53
N LYS A 125 16.61 -10.21 11.35
CA LYS A 125 17.86 -10.54 11.95
C LYS A 125 18.87 -11.08 11.00
N LYS A 126 18.46 -11.58 9.91
CA LYS A 126 19.36 -12.12 8.94
C LYS A 126 19.98 -11.09 8.07
N GLN A 127 19.44 -9.90 8.08
CA GLN A 127 20.02 -8.83 7.30
C GLN A 127 21.13 -8.19 8.05
#